data_ce29c782b85ec45f6938799269d57553
#
_entry.id   ce29c782b85ec45f6938799269d57553
#
_cell.length_a   1.000
_cell.length_b   1.000
_cell.length_c   1.000
_cell.angle_alpha   90.00
_cell.angle_beta   90.00
_cell.angle_gamma   90.00
#
_symmetry.space_group_name_H-M   'P 1'
#
loop_
_entity.id
_entity.type
_entity.pdbx_description
1 polymer ?
#
loop_
_entity_poly.entity_id
_entity_poly.type
_entity_poly.pdbx_seq_one_letter_code
_entity_poly.pdbx_strand_id
1 'polypeptide(L)'
;MRNTCVRFGAAAATAALVVFLAVIGTTARAGNQRNRLFFANSTGVAESYFASGGMDTRNEFFHGLGTNGRSCSSCHQPNEGWTVTPQGIQERFEKSAGKDPIFRPVDGAVCPTADVSTVEARRNAYKLLLTRGLIRVAMPVPPGAEFQLISVDDPYSCTNASDVAMFRRPLPAANLRFLSTVMWDGRESPKGRSLRDNLMSQAADAVMGHAQGAVVPTTQQLESIVAFESAIYAAQVADSKAGALGQAGVHGGPEALSQQDFYIGINDPLGLNPTGAAFDSTVFRLYEKWNSGGTMPAWSPARQSIARGEQIFNTRPIPISGVSGLNDELGEPVIMGT
;
A
#
# COMPACT_ATOMS: atom_id res chain seq x y z
N MET A 1 -46.65 -19.02 -23.71
CA MET A 1 -45.34 -18.62 -24.20
C MET A 1 -44.36 -18.74 -23.03
N ARG A 2 -43.49 -19.76 -23.07
CA ARG A 2 -42.55 -20.06 -21.98
C ARG A 2 -41.25 -19.30 -22.25
N ASN A 3 -40.83 -18.40 -21.34
CA ASN A 3 -39.54 -17.74 -21.37
C ASN A 3 -38.47 -18.67 -20.79
N THR A 4 -37.61 -19.15 -21.65
CA THR A 4 -36.39 -19.91 -21.26
C THR A 4 -35.28 -18.92 -21.07
N CYS A 5 -34.95 -18.62 -19.81
CA CYS A 5 -33.78 -17.81 -19.45
C CYS A 5 -32.53 -18.71 -19.43
N VAL A 6 -31.65 -18.54 -20.40
CA VAL A 6 -30.40 -19.30 -20.51
C VAL A 6 -29.40 -18.76 -19.50
N ARG A 7 -29.05 -19.58 -18.50
CA ARG A 7 -27.91 -19.32 -17.57
C ARG A 7 -26.65 -19.84 -18.22
N PHE A 8 -25.89 -18.95 -18.88
CA PHE A 8 -24.49 -19.20 -19.27
C PHE A 8 -23.62 -18.08 -18.70
N GLY A 9 -22.72 -18.39 -17.79
CA GLY A 9 -21.74 -17.39 -17.36
C GLY A 9 -20.79 -17.77 -16.22
N ALA A 10 -21.13 -18.73 -15.37
CA ALA A 10 -20.30 -19.00 -14.18
C ALA A 10 -19.22 -20.09 -14.38
N ALA A 11 -19.41 -21.02 -15.32
CA ALA A 11 -18.49 -22.14 -15.52
C ALA A 11 -17.23 -21.79 -16.34
N ALA A 12 -17.32 -20.82 -17.25
CA ALA A 12 -16.19 -20.43 -18.09
C ALA A 12 -15.11 -19.62 -17.34
N ALA A 13 -15.50 -18.81 -16.34
CA ALA A 13 -14.56 -18.02 -15.55
C ALA A 13 -13.73 -18.88 -14.58
N THR A 14 -14.33 -19.94 -14.02
CA THR A 14 -13.65 -20.86 -13.12
C THR A 14 -12.65 -21.78 -13.85
N ALA A 15 -12.97 -22.23 -15.05
CA ALA A 15 -12.07 -23.04 -15.85
C ALA A 15 -10.83 -22.25 -16.33
N ALA A 16 -11.00 -20.99 -16.71
CA ALA A 16 -9.87 -20.12 -17.10
C ALA A 16 -8.93 -19.83 -15.91
N LEU A 17 -9.45 -19.67 -14.71
CA LEU A 17 -8.64 -19.42 -13.51
C LEU A 17 -7.82 -20.65 -13.11
N VAL A 18 -8.39 -21.85 -13.21
CA VAL A 18 -7.70 -23.11 -12.89
C VAL A 18 -6.59 -23.40 -13.91
N VAL A 19 -6.83 -23.15 -15.19
CA VAL A 19 -5.80 -23.31 -16.25
C VAL A 19 -4.69 -22.27 -16.09
N PHE A 20 -5.00 -21.05 -15.66
CA PHE A 20 -4.01 -19.99 -15.43
C PHE A 20 -3.10 -20.30 -14.23
N LEU A 21 -3.66 -20.83 -13.15
CA LEU A 21 -2.89 -21.29 -11.98
C LEU A 21 -2.01 -22.51 -12.32
N ALA A 22 -2.48 -23.41 -13.19
CA ALA A 22 -1.69 -24.55 -13.66
C ALA A 22 -0.50 -24.12 -14.55
N VAL A 23 -0.65 -23.09 -15.38
CA VAL A 23 0.46 -22.56 -16.20
C VAL A 23 1.51 -21.85 -15.35
N ILE A 24 1.12 -21.17 -14.28
CA ILE A 24 2.08 -20.59 -13.32
C ILE A 24 2.81 -21.69 -12.55
N GLY A 25 2.11 -22.78 -12.21
CA GLY A 25 2.69 -23.93 -11.49
C GLY A 25 3.74 -24.74 -12.29
N THR A 26 3.71 -24.69 -13.62
CA THR A 26 4.64 -25.45 -14.46
C THR A 26 5.92 -24.70 -14.84
N THR A 27 5.97 -23.38 -14.66
CA THR A 27 7.17 -22.57 -14.93
C THR A 27 7.88 -22.07 -13.66
N ALA A 28 7.26 -22.23 -12.49
CA ALA A 28 7.95 -22.01 -11.23
C ALA A 28 8.93 -23.15 -11.01
N ARG A 29 10.25 -22.90 -11.13
CA ARG A 29 11.27 -23.73 -10.50
C ARG A 29 10.75 -24.14 -9.13
N ALA A 30 10.87 -25.41 -8.74
CA ALA A 30 10.55 -25.94 -7.43
C ALA A 30 11.48 -25.33 -6.35
N GLY A 31 11.47 -24.01 -6.24
CA GLY A 31 12.04 -23.20 -5.17
C GLY A 31 11.00 -23.08 -4.07
N ASN A 32 11.46 -23.18 -2.86
CA ASN A 32 10.73 -23.16 -1.60
C ASN A 32 9.50 -22.23 -1.63
N GLN A 33 8.29 -22.77 -1.84
CA GLN A 33 7.02 -22.01 -1.93
C GLN A 33 6.65 -21.33 -0.59
N ARG A 34 7.41 -21.53 0.48
CA ARG A 34 7.15 -20.97 1.80
C ARG A 34 7.33 -19.45 1.85
N ASN A 35 8.12 -18.88 0.94
CA ASN A 35 8.40 -17.45 0.89
C ASN A 35 7.53 -16.66 -0.09
N ARG A 36 6.43 -17.26 -0.60
CA ARG A 36 5.56 -16.63 -1.60
C ARG A 36 4.09 -16.84 -1.26
N LEU A 37 3.28 -15.79 -1.44
CA LEU A 37 1.83 -15.86 -1.39
C LEU A 37 1.26 -15.26 -2.68
N PHE A 38 0.29 -15.94 -3.29
CA PHE A 38 -0.34 -15.50 -4.53
C PHE A 38 -1.79 -15.13 -4.30
N PHE A 39 -2.21 -14.01 -4.86
CA PHE A 39 -3.55 -13.47 -4.72
C PHE A 39 -4.12 -13.10 -6.08
N ALA A 40 -5.25 -13.75 -6.46
CA ALA A 40 -5.99 -13.36 -7.65
C ALA A 40 -6.63 -11.99 -7.43
N ASN A 41 -6.61 -11.16 -8.48
CA ASN A 41 -7.29 -9.86 -8.51
C ASN A 41 -7.95 -9.61 -9.88
N SER A 42 -8.62 -8.49 -10.05
CA SER A 42 -9.36 -8.16 -11.29
C SER A 42 -8.47 -8.02 -12.53
N THR A 43 -7.17 -7.83 -12.37
CA THR A 43 -6.21 -7.66 -13.46
C THR A 43 -5.31 -8.86 -13.68
N GLY A 44 -5.35 -9.88 -12.79
CA GLY A 44 -4.54 -11.08 -12.91
C GLY A 44 -4.16 -11.67 -11.56
N VAL A 45 -2.86 -11.73 -11.24
CA VAL A 45 -2.33 -12.31 -10.01
C VAL A 45 -1.25 -11.41 -9.42
N ALA A 46 -1.43 -11.01 -8.16
CA ALA A 46 -0.41 -10.39 -7.34
C ALA A 46 0.34 -11.45 -6.51
N GLU A 47 1.58 -11.15 -6.15
CA GLU A 47 2.40 -11.98 -5.28
C GLU A 47 2.97 -11.14 -4.15
N SER A 48 3.05 -11.72 -2.95
CA SER A 48 3.92 -11.27 -1.88
C SER A 48 5.12 -12.20 -1.79
N TYR A 49 6.32 -11.64 -1.81
CA TYR A 49 7.59 -12.33 -1.64
C TYR A 49 8.22 -11.91 -0.31
N PHE A 50 8.67 -12.89 0.48
CA PHE A 50 9.32 -12.68 1.78
C PHE A 50 10.81 -12.97 1.66
N ALA A 51 11.64 -11.93 1.64
CA ALA A 51 13.08 -12.07 1.56
C ALA A 51 13.69 -12.76 2.80
N SER A 52 12.97 -12.78 3.92
CA SER A 52 13.33 -13.50 5.15
C SER A 52 13.07 -15.02 5.11
N GLY A 53 12.50 -15.56 4.03
CA GLY A 53 12.28 -17.00 3.86
C GLY A 53 10.85 -17.49 4.13
N GLY A 54 9.91 -16.58 4.49
CA GLY A 54 8.50 -16.92 4.65
C GLY A 54 7.73 -16.01 5.60
N MET A 55 6.41 -16.16 5.59
CA MET A 55 5.54 -15.44 6.50
C MET A 55 5.49 -16.15 7.87
N ASP A 56 6.14 -15.57 8.88
CA ASP A 56 6.05 -16.05 10.25
C ASP A 56 4.88 -15.36 10.98
N THR A 57 3.77 -16.05 11.11
CA THR A 57 2.58 -15.55 11.82
C THR A 57 2.76 -15.44 13.33
N ARG A 58 3.88 -15.89 13.90
CA ARG A 58 4.23 -15.69 15.31
C ARG A 58 4.90 -14.34 15.56
N ASN A 59 5.22 -13.58 14.48
CA ASN A 59 5.76 -12.24 14.60
C ASN A 59 4.75 -11.29 15.26
N GLU A 60 5.21 -10.34 16.04
CA GLU A 60 4.41 -9.32 16.72
C GLU A 60 3.50 -8.53 15.80
N PHE A 61 3.84 -8.43 14.52
CA PHE A 61 3.00 -7.84 13.48
C PHE A 61 1.57 -8.44 13.45
N PHE A 62 1.44 -9.72 13.79
CA PHE A 62 0.16 -10.45 13.80
C PHE A 62 -0.50 -10.50 15.18
N HIS A 63 0.17 -10.00 16.23
CA HIS A 63 -0.33 -10.04 17.61
C HIS A 63 -0.81 -8.66 18.06
N GLY A 64 -1.82 -8.63 18.89
CA GLY A 64 -2.32 -7.41 19.52
C GLY A 64 -1.40 -6.93 20.63
N LEU A 65 -0.64 -5.89 20.40
CA LEU A 65 0.19 -5.22 21.42
C LEU A 65 -0.56 -4.10 22.15
N GLY A 66 -1.78 -3.80 21.72
CA GLY A 66 -2.66 -2.80 22.34
C GLY A 66 -3.83 -3.42 23.09
N THR A 67 -4.75 -2.57 23.55
CA THR A 67 -5.89 -2.96 24.40
C THR A 67 -7.19 -3.18 23.62
N ASN A 68 -7.27 -2.76 22.35
CA ASN A 68 -8.51 -2.80 21.57
C ASN A 68 -8.63 -4.02 20.63
N GLY A 69 -7.71 -4.99 20.74
CA GLY A 69 -7.70 -6.24 19.96
C GLY A 69 -7.18 -6.11 18.53
N ARG A 70 -6.59 -4.97 18.17
CA ARG A 70 -5.91 -4.77 16.87
C ARG A 70 -4.47 -5.24 16.90
N SER A 71 -4.02 -5.76 15.76
CA SER A 71 -2.61 -5.94 15.38
C SER A 71 -2.33 -5.14 14.11
N CYS A 72 -1.07 -5.09 13.66
CA CYS A 72 -0.72 -4.47 12.38
C CYS A 72 -1.48 -5.14 11.22
N SER A 73 -1.60 -6.47 11.26
CA SER A 73 -2.37 -7.24 10.28
C SER A 73 -3.88 -6.93 10.27
N SER A 74 -4.43 -6.23 11.26
CA SER A 74 -5.83 -5.78 11.21
C SER A 74 -6.08 -4.82 10.06
N CYS A 75 -5.08 -4.02 9.68
CA CYS A 75 -5.16 -3.04 8.59
C CYS A 75 -4.25 -3.39 7.40
N HIS A 76 -3.19 -4.17 7.61
CA HIS A 76 -2.24 -4.54 6.57
C HIS A 76 -2.47 -5.98 6.12
N GLN A 77 -3.44 -6.15 5.19
CA GLN A 77 -3.88 -7.47 4.72
C GLN A 77 -3.04 -7.94 3.53
N PRO A 78 -2.45 -9.15 3.59
CA PRO A 78 -1.60 -9.67 2.49
C PRO A 78 -2.31 -9.72 1.13
N ASN A 79 -3.57 -10.15 1.12
CA ASN A 79 -4.40 -10.26 -0.08
C ASN A 79 -4.88 -8.92 -0.63
N GLU A 80 -4.63 -7.83 0.08
CA GLU A 80 -4.99 -6.45 -0.30
C GLU A 80 -3.73 -5.59 -0.53
N GLY A 81 -2.61 -6.21 -0.85
CA GLY A 81 -1.33 -5.52 -1.07
C GLY A 81 -0.75 -4.90 0.20
N TRP A 82 -0.97 -5.54 1.36
CA TRP A 82 -0.51 -5.09 2.69
C TRP A 82 -1.08 -3.73 3.12
N THR A 83 -2.30 -3.47 2.67
CA THR A 83 -3.15 -2.33 3.07
C THR A 83 -4.58 -2.82 3.21
N VAL A 84 -5.57 -1.96 2.96
CA VAL A 84 -7.00 -2.29 2.96
C VAL A 84 -7.66 -1.85 1.66
N THR A 85 -8.68 -2.59 1.24
CA THR A 85 -9.55 -2.19 0.13
C THR A 85 -10.98 -1.98 0.64
N PRO A 86 -11.77 -1.10 0.01
CA PRO A 86 -13.19 -0.95 0.36
C PRO A 86 -13.95 -2.28 0.28
N GLN A 87 -13.65 -3.11 -0.72
CA GLN A 87 -14.27 -4.42 -0.87
C GLN A 87 -13.96 -5.34 0.32
N GLY A 88 -12.68 -5.50 0.68
CA GLY A 88 -12.29 -6.35 1.81
C GLY A 88 -12.86 -5.85 3.14
N ILE A 89 -12.92 -4.52 3.33
CA ILE A 89 -13.56 -3.93 4.52
C ILE A 89 -15.06 -4.25 4.56
N GLN A 90 -15.77 -4.15 3.44
CA GLN A 90 -17.20 -4.51 3.37
C GLN A 90 -17.42 -5.98 3.70
N GLU A 91 -16.62 -6.89 3.12
CA GLU A 91 -16.71 -8.31 3.42
C GLU A 91 -16.48 -8.61 4.91
N ARG A 92 -15.52 -7.94 5.55
CA ARG A 92 -15.25 -8.06 6.99
C ARG A 92 -16.41 -7.50 7.81
N PHE A 93 -17.02 -6.39 7.38
CA PHE A 93 -18.19 -5.82 8.03
C PHE A 93 -19.36 -6.80 8.02
N GLU A 94 -19.71 -7.37 6.84
CA GLU A 94 -20.81 -8.31 6.70
C GLU A 94 -20.59 -9.57 7.56
N LYS A 95 -19.36 -10.12 7.56
CA LYS A 95 -19.02 -11.31 8.35
C LYS A 95 -19.08 -11.09 9.87
N SER A 96 -18.77 -9.88 10.33
CA SER A 96 -18.64 -9.56 11.76
C SER A 96 -19.76 -8.67 12.31
N ALA A 97 -20.69 -8.23 11.45
CA ALA A 97 -21.66 -7.17 11.75
C ALA A 97 -20.96 -5.89 12.29
N GLY A 98 -19.79 -5.56 11.73
CA GLY A 98 -18.99 -4.41 12.13
C GLY A 98 -18.28 -4.55 13.48
N LYS A 99 -17.99 -5.78 13.93
CA LYS A 99 -17.26 -6.07 15.19
C LYS A 99 -15.82 -6.54 14.98
N ASP A 100 -15.40 -6.77 13.72
CA ASP A 100 -14.00 -7.07 13.41
C ASP A 100 -13.07 -6.00 14.02
N PRO A 101 -11.85 -6.34 14.46
CA PRO A 101 -10.92 -5.42 15.10
C PRO A 101 -10.64 -4.13 14.32
N ILE A 102 -10.78 -4.11 13.00
CA ILE A 102 -10.60 -2.89 12.22
C ILE A 102 -11.67 -1.82 12.54
N PHE A 103 -12.87 -2.25 12.96
CA PHE A 103 -13.97 -1.35 13.30
C PHE A 103 -13.86 -0.88 14.75
N ARG A 104 -13.00 0.11 14.98
CA ARG A 104 -12.85 0.79 16.28
C ARG A 104 -13.14 2.28 16.11
N PRO A 105 -13.91 2.91 17.03
CA PRO A 105 -14.26 4.31 16.93
C PRO A 105 -13.06 5.26 16.93
N VAL A 106 -11.95 4.88 17.53
CA VAL A 106 -10.75 5.73 17.69
C VAL A 106 -10.30 6.35 16.37
N ASP A 107 -10.34 5.57 15.28
CA ASP A 107 -9.89 5.98 13.94
C ASP A 107 -10.70 5.38 12.79
N GLY A 108 -11.40 4.27 12.99
CA GLY A 108 -12.24 3.65 11.97
C GLY A 108 -13.55 4.39 11.72
N ALA A 109 -14.06 5.09 12.73
CA ALA A 109 -15.28 5.87 12.62
C ALA A 109 -15.01 7.28 12.06
N VAL A 110 -16.05 7.88 11.49
CA VAL A 110 -16.03 9.29 11.07
C VAL A 110 -15.85 10.25 12.26
N CYS A 111 -16.23 9.77 13.45
CA CYS A 111 -16.10 10.48 14.72
C CYS A 111 -15.80 9.48 15.84
N PRO A 112 -14.87 9.77 16.78
CA PRO A 112 -14.55 8.85 17.88
C PRO A 112 -15.74 8.61 18.83
N THR A 113 -16.69 9.55 18.87
CA THR A 113 -17.91 9.51 19.70
C THR A 113 -19.13 9.00 18.93
N ALA A 114 -18.95 8.53 17.67
CA ALA A 114 -20.05 8.01 16.87
C ALA A 114 -20.73 6.82 17.55
N ASP A 115 -22.05 6.77 17.46
CA ASP A 115 -22.82 5.63 17.95
C ASP A 115 -22.46 4.35 17.16
N VAL A 116 -22.12 3.29 17.89
CA VAL A 116 -21.80 1.96 17.35
C VAL A 116 -22.63 0.86 18.02
N SER A 117 -23.74 1.21 18.65
CA SER A 117 -24.58 0.29 19.44
C SER A 117 -25.29 -0.76 18.55
N THR A 118 -25.79 -0.36 17.38
CA THR A 118 -26.48 -1.23 16.44
C THR A 118 -25.65 -1.49 15.18
N VAL A 119 -26.03 -2.46 14.35
CA VAL A 119 -25.38 -2.72 13.05
C VAL A 119 -25.50 -1.50 12.14
N GLU A 120 -26.67 -0.87 12.12
CA GLU A 120 -26.93 0.33 11.31
C GLU A 120 -26.10 1.52 11.79
N ALA A 121 -26.06 1.76 13.10
CA ALA A 121 -25.22 2.78 13.69
C ALA A 121 -23.74 2.56 13.35
N ARG A 122 -23.23 1.32 13.45
CA ARG A 122 -21.88 0.96 13.00
C ARG A 122 -21.66 1.23 11.52
N ARG A 123 -22.61 0.89 10.65
CA ARG A 123 -22.51 1.17 9.20
C ARG A 123 -22.37 2.66 8.93
N ASN A 124 -23.12 3.49 9.63
CA ASN A 124 -23.06 4.94 9.54
C ASN A 124 -21.74 5.50 10.12
N ALA A 125 -21.32 5.00 11.29
CA ALA A 125 -20.06 5.40 11.92
C ALA A 125 -18.84 5.09 11.05
N TYR A 126 -18.80 3.92 10.42
CA TYR A 126 -17.67 3.43 9.61
C TYR A 126 -17.81 3.70 8.10
N LYS A 127 -18.70 4.63 7.69
CA LYS A 127 -19.01 4.82 6.27
C LYS A 127 -17.82 5.17 5.38
N LEU A 128 -16.85 5.97 5.86
CA LEU A 128 -15.65 6.30 5.08
C LEU A 128 -14.70 5.12 4.97
N LEU A 129 -14.56 4.34 6.03
CA LEU A 129 -13.80 3.09 6.01
C LEU A 129 -14.45 2.10 5.03
N LEU A 130 -15.76 1.90 5.09
CA LEU A 130 -16.52 0.98 4.22
C LEU A 130 -16.49 1.38 2.75
N THR A 131 -16.59 2.67 2.45
CA THR A 131 -16.75 3.14 1.05
C THR A 131 -15.44 3.51 0.38
N ARG A 132 -14.42 3.92 1.15
CA ARG A 132 -13.16 4.46 0.63
C ARG A 132 -11.91 3.84 1.25
N GLY A 133 -12.03 2.98 2.26
CA GLY A 133 -10.90 2.42 3.00
C GLY A 133 -10.13 3.48 3.79
N LEU A 134 -10.82 4.53 4.26
CA LEU A 134 -10.19 5.63 4.97
C LEU A 134 -10.37 5.49 6.48
N ILE A 135 -9.29 5.72 7.21
CA ILE A 135 -9.29 5.91 8.66
C ILE A 135 -9.12 7.40 8.99
N ARG A 136 -9.61 7.78 10.17
CA ARG A 136 -9.45 9.12 10.72
C ARG A 136 -8.09 9.22 11.43
N VAL A 137 -7.31 10.22 11.07
CA VAL A 137 -6.06 10.56 11.75
C VAL A 137 -6.25 11.94 12.36
N ALA A 138 -6.39 11.99 13.69
CA ALA A 138 -6.52 13.22 14.44
C ALA A 138 -5.13 13.68 14.90
N MET A 139 -4.83 14.94 14.72
CA MET A 139 -3.57 15.55 15.12
C MET A 139 -3.85 16.93 15.72
N PRO A 140 -3.28 17.23 16.89
CA PRO A 140 -3.33 18.59 17.41
C PRO A 140 -2.48 19.52 16.52
N VAL A 141 -2.88 20.78 16.41
CA VAL A 141 -1.99 21.80 15.85
C VAL A 141 -0.80 21.94 16.80
N PRO A 142 0.43 21.72 16.34
CA PRO A 142 1.59 21.70 17.23
C PRO A 142 1.82 23.09 17.84
N PRO A 143 2.29 23.15 19.09
CA PRO A 143 2.72 24.41 19.68
C PRO A 143 3.83 25.05 18.84
N GLY A 144 3.69 26.34 18.51
CA GLY A 144 4.66 27.06 17.68
C GLY A 144 4.55 26.77 16.19
N ALA A 145 3.43 26.21 15.71
CA ALA A 145 3.15 26.09 14.29
C ALA A 145 3.26 27.46 13.59
N GLU A 146 3.90 27.45 12.41
CA GLU A 146 4.06 28.66 11.58
C GLU A 146 2.77 29.04 10.82
N PHE A 147 1.67 28.37 11.15
CA PHE A 147 0.33 28.61 10.59
C PHE A 147 -0.70 28.63 11.71
N GLN A 148 -1.87 29.18 11.42
CA GLN A 148 -3.05 29.10 12.27
C GLN A 148 -4.23 28.53 11.50
N LEU A 149 -5.09 27.79 12.18
CA LEU A 149 -6.33 27.28 11.62
C LEU A 149 -7.33 28.42 11.50
N ILE A 150 -7.77 28.75 10.29
CA ILE A 150 -8.76 29.78 10.01
C ILE A 150 -10.18 29.23 10.08
N SER A 151 -10.40 28.08 9.45
CA SER A 151 -11.72 27.44 9.41
C SER A 151 -11.58 25.93 9.20
N VAL A 152 -12.60 25.19 9.60
CA VAL A 152 -12.71 23.74 9.37
C VAL A 152 -14.06 23.47 8.74
N ASP A 153 -14.06 22.81 7.59
CA ASP A 153 -15.25 22.20 7.00
C ASP A 153 -15.30 20.71 7.40
N ASP A 154 -15.98 20.45 8.51
CA ASP A 154 -16.16 19.08 9.02
C ASP A 154 -17.64 18.70 8.99
N PRO A 155 -18.08 17.91 7.98
CA PRO A 155 -19.47 17.49 7.85
C PRO A 155 -19.92 16.54 8.99
N TYR A 156 -18.99 16.09 9.84
CA TYR A 156 -19.28 15.20 10.97
C TYR A 156 -19.30 15.91 12.31
N SER A 157 -18.96 17.19 12.34
CA SER A 157 -18.90 18.03 13.55
C SER A 157 -18.07 17.44 14.70
N CYS A 158 -16.95 16.78 14.35
CA CYS A 158 -16.07 16.10 15.29
C CYS A 158 -14.74 16.83 15.50
N THR A 159 -14.39 17.71 14.59
CA THR A 159 -13.13 18.47 14.61
C THR A 159 -13.34 19.80 15.30
N ASN A 160 -12.35 20.24 16.07
CA ASN A 160 -12.29 21.55 16.67
C ASN A 160 -10.98 22.26 16.31
N ALA A 161 -10.82 23.49 16.70
CA ALA A 161 -9.66 24.32 16.37
C ALA A 161 -8.33 23.77 16.92
N SER A 162 -8.36 22.93 17.95
CA SER A 162 -7.17 22.33 18.56
C SER A 162 -6.89 20.89 18.10
N ASP A 163 -7.86 20.23 17.46
CA ASP A 163 -7.77 18.83 17.03
C ASP A 163 -8.29 18.70 15.60
N VAL A 164 -7.39 18.88 14.65
CA VAL A 164 -7.68 18.74 13.21
C VAL A 164 -7.60 17.29 12.80
N ALA A 165 -8.64 16.78 12.19
CA ALA A 165 -8.67 15.42 11.69
C ALA A 165 -8.57 15.36 10.17
N MET A 166 -7.78 14.41 9.69
CA MET A 166 -7.65 14.05 8.28
C MET A 166 -8.09 12.60 8.06
N PHE A 167 -8.53 12.31 6.85
CA PHE A 167 -8.88 10.94 6.49
C PHE A 167 -7.83 10.41 5.51
N ARG A 168 -7.21 9.27 5.85
CA ARG A 168 -6.13 8.65 5.08
C ARG A 168 -6.38 7.16 4.92
N ARG A 169 -5.97 6.60 3.78
CA ARG A 169 -5.88 5.15 3.63
C ARG A 169 -4.59 4.67 4.31
N PRO A 170 -4.60 3.54 5.05
CA PRO A 170 -3.37 2.91 5.51
C PRO A 170 -2.42 2.68 4.33
N LEU A 171 -1.17 3.10 4.48
CA LEU A 171 -0.13 2.85 3.48
C LEU A 171 0.24 1.37 3.46
N PRO A 172 0.67 0.80 2.33
CA PRO A 172 1.15 -0.58 2.30
C PRO A 172 2.35 -0.80 3.21
N ALA A 173 2.33 -1.89 4.00
CA ALA A 173 3.48 -2.37 4.77
C ALA A 173 4.33 -3.35 3.93
N ALA A 174 4.62 -2.98 2.69
CA ALA A 174 5.45 -3.73 1.74
C ALA A 174 6.26 -2.77 0.88
N ASN A 175 7.34 -3.26 0.27
CA ASN A 175 8.24 -2.46 -0.59
C ASN A 175 8.90 -1.29 0.15
N LEU A 176 9.05 -1.38 1.47
CA LEU A 176 9.47 -0.26 2.32
C LEU A 176 10.88 0.26 2.01
N ARG A 177 11.78 -0.58 1.45
CA ARG A 177 13.13 -0.13 1.08
C ARG A 177 13.16 0.99 0.04
N PHE A 178 12.07 1.18 -0.71
CA PHE A 178 11.95 2.23 -1.72
C PHE A 178 11.42 3.56 -1.16
N LEU A 179 11.15 3.63 0.14
CA LEU A 179 10.65 4.84 0.78
C LEU A 179 11.79 5.78 1.15
N SER A 180 11.64 7.05 0.83
CA SER A 180 12.43 8.15 1.39
C SER A 180 11.78 8.74 2.64
N THR A 181 10.47 8.54 2.79
CA THR A 181 9.64 9.22 3.78
C THR A 181 8.59 8.25 4.32
N VAL A 182 8.41 8.24 5.64
CA VAL A 182 7.42 7.43 6.33
C VAL A 182 6.22 8.31 6.69
N MET A 183 5.01 7.78 6.49
CA MET A 183 3.70 8.44 6.56
C MET A 183 3.44 9.42 5.41
N TRP A 184 2.13 9.74 5.18
CA TRP A 184 1.67 10.63 4.12
C TRP A 184 2.22 12.06 4.21
N ASP A 185 2.52 12.52 5.40
CA ASP A 185 3.00 13.87 5.74
C ASP A 185 4.47 13.89 6.17
N GLY A 186 5.13 12.75 6.17
CA GLY A 186 6.55 12.64 6.52
C GLY A 186 6.87 12.81 8.01
N ARG A 187 5.87 12.93 8.88
CA ARG A 187 6.09 13.21 10.33
C ARG A 187 6.99 12.22 11.03
N GLU A 188 7.07 10.98 10.53
CA GLU A 188 7.95 9.94 11.05
C GLU A 188 9.36 9.96 10.44
N SER A 189 9.69 10.96 9.62
CA SER A 189 10.96 11.06 8.92
C SER A 189 11.73 12.35 9.27
N PRO A 190 12.04 12.59 10.55
CA PRO A 190 12.84 13.75 10.92
C PRO A 190 14.24 13.65 10.31
N LYS A 191 14.83 14.82 9.99
CA LYS A 191 16.15 14.93 9.39
C LYS A 191 17.21 14.15 10.19
N GLY A 192 18.01 13.36 9.51
CA GLY A 192 19.16 12.65 10.09
C GLY A 192 18.85 11.29 10.71
N ARG A 193 17.59 10.83 10.68
CA ARG A 193 17.24 9.48 11.13
C ARG A 193 17.24 8.49 9.96
N SER A 194 17.58 7.23 10.26
CA SER A 194 17.51 6.15 9.28
C SER A 194 16.07 5.74 8.99
N LEU A 195 15.82 5.16 7.81
CA LEU A 195 14.51 4.58 7.48
C LEU A 195 14.08 3.54 8.54
N ARG A 196 15.02 2.70 9.01
CA ARG A 196 14.74 1.72 10.05
C ARG A 196 14.25 2.36 11.34
N ASP A 197 14.91 3.41 11.81
CA ASP A 197 14.51 4.10 13.05
C ASP A 197 13.17 4.83 12.87
N ASN A 198 12.91 5.36 11.68
CA ASN A 198 11.63 5.97 11.34
C ASN A 198 10.49 4.94 11.36
N LEU A 199 10.70 3.75 10.81
CA LEU A 199 9.74 2.66 10.85
C LEU A 199 9.52 2.15 12.29
N MET A 200 10.56 2.09 13.11
CA MET A 200 10.42 1.73 14.54
C MET A 200 9.58 2.76 15.31
N SER A 201 9.81 4.06 15.07
CA SER A 201 8.98 5.13 15.64
C SER A 201 7.53 4.99 15.20
N GLN A 202 7.30 4.83 13.90
CA GLN A 202 5.96 4.66 13.33
C GLN A 202 5.24 3.43 13.90
N ALA A 203 5.94 2.29 14.06
CA ALA A 203 5.36 1.09 14.64
C ALA A 203 4.96 1.30 16.12
N ALA A 204 5.77 2.01 16.90
CA ALA A 204 5.44 2.39 18.28
C ALA A 204 4.19 3.29 18.31
N ASP A 205 4.15 4.34 17.50
CA ASP A 205 3.02 5.25 17.42
C ASP A 205 1.74 4.58 16.93
N ALA A 206 1.86 3.63 15.99
CA ALA A 206 0.71 2.83 15.54
C ALA A 206 0.15 1.95 16.66
N VAL A 207 0.99 1.34 17.49
CA VAL A 207 0.53 0.57 18.65
C VAL A 207 -0.14 1.47 19.66
N MET A 208 0.46 2.60 20.00
CA MET A 208 -0.09 3.52 21.00
C MET A 208 -1.40 4.18 20.52
N GLY A 209 -1.45 4.63 19.28
CA GLY A 209 -2.60 5.30 18.69
C GLY A 209 -3.68 4.32 18.21
N HIS A 210 -3.39 3.56 17.16
CA HIS A 210 -4.39 2.72 16.48
C HIS A 210 -4.80 1.49 17.29
N ALA A 211 -3.86 0.85 17.97
CA ALA A 211 -4.14 -0.30 18.84
C ALA A 211 -4.44 0.09 20.30
N GLN A 212 -4.36 1.37 20.63
CA GLN A 212 -4.59 1.90 21.99
C GLN A 212 -3.73 1.20 23.04
N GLY A 213 -2.41 1.15 22.78
CA GLY A 213 -1.45 0.53 23.68
C GLY A 213 -1.43 1.20 25.06
N ALA A 214 -1.41 0.39 26.12
CA ALA A 214 -1.21 0.88 27.48
C ALA A 214 0.27 1.08 27.83
N VAL A 215 1.15 0.39 27.08
CA VAL A 215 2.60 0.42 27.27
C VAL A 215 3.25 0.48 25.90
N VAL A 216 4.29 1.29 25.77
CA VAL A 216 5.11 1.35 24.55
C VAL A 216 5.76 -0.01 24.30
N PRO A 217 5.71 -0.56 23.08
CA PRO A 217 6.37 -1.82 22.77
C PRO A 217 7.88 -1.77 23.07
N THR A 218 8.43 -2.91 23.47
CA THR A 218 9.88 -3.02 23.68
C THR A 218 10.65 -2.86 22.37
N THR A 219 11.90 -2.45 22.45
CA THR A 219 12.79 -2.34 21.28
C THR A 219 12.83 -3.66 20.49
N GLN A 220 12.88 -4.80 21.17
CA GLN A 220 12.89 -6.11 20.51
C GLN A 220 11.60 -6.38 19.72
N GLN A 221 10.44 -5.99 20.24
CA GLN A 221 9.15 -6.13 19.52
C GLN A 221 9.11 -5.21 18.29
N LEU A 222 9.56 -3.96 18.43
CA LEU A 222 9.64 -3.02 17.30
C LEU A 222 10.62 -3.50 16.24
N GLU A 223 11.78 -4.00 16.62
CA GLU A 223 12.76 -4.59 15.71
C GLU A 223 12.19 -5.80 14.96
N SER A 224 11.45 -6.66 15.66
CA SER A 224 10.79 -7.83 15.06
C SER A 224 9.75 -7.41 14.01
N ILE A 225 8.90 -6.43 14.32
CA ILE A 225 7.92 -5.87 13.39
C ILE A 225 8.61 -5.29 12.15
N VAL A 226 9.57 -4.39 12.35
CA VAL A 226 10.25 -3.69 11.24
C VAL A 226 11.07 -4.66 10.38
N ALA A 227 11.71 -5.66 10.98
CA ALA A 227 12.41 -6.70 10.22
C ALA A 227 11.46 -7.51 9.35
N PHE A 228 10.26 -7.83 9.86
CA PHE A 228 9.24 -8.55 9.11
C PHE A 228 8.71 -7.71 7.93
N GLU A 229 8.22 -6.51 8.16
CA GLU A 229 7.63 -5.66 7.10
C GLU A 229 8.66 -5.21 6.05
N SER A 230 9.92 -4.97 6.47
CA SER A 230 11.01 -4.62 5.54
C SER A 230 11.44 -5.78 4.63
N ALA A 231 11.10 -7.01 4.99
CA ALA A 231 11.35 -8.19 4.17
C ALA A 231 10.22 -8.50 3.17
N ILE A 232 9.13 -7.73 3.19
CA ILE A 232 7.96 -7.96 2.32
C ILE A 232 8.09 -7.15 1.04
N TYR A 233 8.01 -7.86 -0.07
CA TYR A 233 7.87 -7.28 -1.41
C TYR A 233 6.56 -7.73 -2.02
N ALA A 234 5.80 -6.81 -2.60
CA ALA A 234 4.51 -7.09 -3.22
C ALA A 234 4.43 -6.46 -4.62
N ALA A 235 4.06 -7.26 -5.60
CA ALA A 235 3.87 -6.78 -6.98
C ALA A 235 2.96 -7.74 -7.76
N GLN A 236 2.49 -7.27 -8.90
CA GLN A 236 1.81 -8.11 -9.89
C GLN A 236 2.81 -9.06 -10.54
N VAL A 237 2.44 -10.34 -10.69
CA VAL A 237 3.28 -11.36 -11.37
C VAL A 237 2.65 -11.89 -12.63
N ALA A 238 1.35 -11.69 -12.81
CA ALA A 238 0.66 -12.01 -14.05
C ALA A 238 -0.46 -10.99 -14.29
N ASP A 239 -0.59 -10.59 -15.54
CA ASP A 239 -1.68 -9.75 -16.04
C ASP A 239 -2.58 -10.57 -16.96
N SER A 240 -3.89 -10.35 -16.89
CA SER A 240 -4.89 -11.11 -17.65
C SER A 240 -4.75 -10.99 -19.17
N LYS A 241 -4.10 -9.90 -19.67
CA LYS A 241 -3.88 -9.63 -21.10
C LYS A 241 -2.43 -9.84 -21.52
N ALA A 242 -1.46 -9.46 -20.67
CA ALA A 242 -0.04 -9.55 -20.97
C ALA A 242 0.55 -10.93 -20.60
N GLY A 243 -0.14 -11.71 -19.75
CA GLY A 243 0.35 -12.98 -19.23
C GLY A 243 1.36 -12.80 -18.09
N ALA A 244 2.28 -13.75 -17.94
CA ALA A 244 3.30 -13.72 -16.90
C ALA A 244 4.26 -12.52 -17.09
N LEU A 245 4.50 -11.76 -16.01
CA LEU A 245 5.28 -10.54 -16.02
C LEU A 245 6.79 -10.75 -15.80
N GLY A 246 7.22 -11.98 -15.53
CA GLY A 246 8.63 -12.35 -15.38
C GLY A 246 9.14 -13.21 -16.55
N GLN A 247 8.55 -13.12 -17.75
CA GLN A 247 8.90 -13.93 -18.93
C GLN A 247 9.32 -13.08 -20.11
N ALA A 248 9.91 -13.74 -21.13
CA ALA A 248 10.35 -13.08 -22.36
C ALA A 248 11.38 -11.97 -22.13
N GLY A 249 12.32 -12.20 -21.21
CA GLY A 249 13.45 -11.31 -20.95
C GLY A 249 13.15 -10.13 -19.99
N VAL A 250 11.94 -10.09 -19.41
CA VAL A 250 11.59 -9.10 -18.41
C VAL A 250 11.67 -9.70 -17.00
N HIS A 251 11.75 -8.83 -16.00
CA HIS A 251 12.00 -9.16 -14.59
C HIS A 251 10.91 -8.61 -13.64
N GLY A 252 9.64 -8.68 -14.06
CA GLY A 252 8.54 -8.24 -13.21
C GLY A 252 8.30 -9.18 -12.03
N GLY A 253 7.65 -8.64 -10.99
CA GLY A 253 7.29 -9.37 -9.79
C GLY A 253 8.12 -8.97 -8.55
N PRO A 254 7.67 -9.39 -7.36
CA PRO A 254 8.24 -8.91 -6.10
C PRO A 254 9.63 -9.46 -5.80
N GLU A 255 9.99 -10.65 -6.28
CA GLU A 255 11.34 -11.17 -6.13
C GLU A 255 12.36 -10.32 -6.89
N ALA A 256 12.04 -9.92 -8.12
CA ALA A 256 12.89 -9.02 -8.90
C ALA A 256 13.04 -7.65 -8.19
N LEU A 257 11.95 -7.12 -7.65
CA LEU A 257 11.99 -5.90 -6.84
C LEU A 257 12.89 -6.05 -5.60
N SER A 258 12.90 -7.20 -4.95
CA SER A 258 13.76 -7.43 -3.79
C SER A 258 15.25 -7.37 -4.11
N GLN A 259 15.60 -7.60 -5.37
CA GLN A 259 16.98 -7.60 -5.89
C GLN A 259 17.31 -6.31 -6.65
N GLN A 260 16.34 -5.41 -6.81
CA GLN A 260 16.54 -4.14 -7.52
C GLN A 260 17.58 -3.28 -6.81
N ASP A 261 18.60 -2.85 -7.52
CA ASP A 261 19.52 -1.83 -7.03
C ASP A 261 18.76 -0.53 -6.83
N PHE A 262 18.78 -0.04 -5.60
CA PHE A 262 18.09 1.18 -5.23
C PHE A 262 18.76 1.85 -4.03
N TYR A 263 18.85 3.16 -4.10
CA TYR A 263 19.21 4.04 -2.97
C TYR A 263 18.33 5.30 -3.03
N ILE A 264 18.05 5.87 -1.90
CA ILE A 264 17.20 7.06 -1.80
C ILE A 264 17.79 8.21 -2.61
N GLY A 265 16.99 8.82 -3.47
CA GLY A 265 17.39 9.93 -4.34
C GLY A 265 18.05 9.51 -5.64
N ILE A 266 18.13 8.20 -5.97
CA ILE A 266 18.72 7.73 -7.24
C ILE A 266 18.11 8.38 -8.46
N ASN A 267 16.81 8.64 -8.42
CA ASN A 267 16.02 9.26 -9.48
C ASN A 267 15.45 10.64 -9.09
N ASP A 268 16.04 11.30 -8.11
CA ASP A 268 15.68 12.65 -7.72
C ASP A 268 16.40 13.70 -8.58
N PRO A 269 15.69 14.39 -9.51
CA PRO A 269 16.30 15.37 -10.39
C PRO A 269 16.76 16.63 -9.66
N LEU A 270 16.28 16.89 -8.45
CA LEU A 270 16.70 18.02 -7.62
C LEU A 270 17.99 17.75 -6.85
N GLY A 271 18.56 16.54 -6.99
CA GLY A 271 19.81 16.16 -6.35
C GLY A 271 19.71 15.96 -4.84
N LEU A 272 18.50 15.72 -4.32
CA LEU A 272 18.28 15.46 -2.90
C LEU A 272 18.73 14.05 -2.48
N ASN A 273 19.70 13.50 -3.20
CA ASN A 273 20.29 12.21 -2.90
C ASN A 273 21.21 12.32 -1.65
N PRO A 274 20.79 11.77 -0.50
CA PRO A 274 21.56 11.91 0.74
C PRO A 274 22.87 11.10 0.75
N THR A 275 23.02 10.16 -0.20
CA THR A 275 24.20 9.32 -0.30
C THR A 275 25.25 9.86 -1.26
N GLY A 276 24.92 10.88 -2.06
CA GLY A 276 25.77 11.40 -3.13
C GLY A 276 26.00 10.43 -4.29
N ALA A 277 25.20 9.36 -4.39
CA ALA A 277 25.30 8.39 -5.47
C ALA A 277 24.85 9.00 -6.81
N ALA A 278 25.24 8.37 -7.92
CA ALA A 278 24.93 8.87 -9.26
C ALA A 278 23.40 8.86 -9.52
N PHE A 279 22.91 9.91 -10.18
CA PHE A 279 21.53 9.99 -10.63
C PHE A 279 21.25 8.99 -11.76
N ASP A 280 20.16 8.24 -11.66
CA ASP A 280 19.64 7.36 -12.71
C ASP A 280 18.12 7.50 -12.80
N SER A 281 17.64 8.28 -13.76
CA SER A 281 16.21 8.47 -14.03
C SER A 281 15.51 7.20 -14.52
N THR A 282 16.26 6.19 -14.94
CA THR A 282 15.75 4.96 -15.55
C THR A 282 16.04 3.73 -14.70
N VAL A 283 16.13 3.89 -13.38
CA VAL A 283 16.49 2.82 -12.44
C VAL A 283 15.55 1.60 -12.52
N PHE A 284 14.28 1.82 -12.79
CA PHE A 284 13.32 0.73 -12.97
C PHE A 284 13.25 0.30 -14.45
N ARG A 285 13.93 -0.81 -14.79
CA ARG A 285 14.03 -1.38 -16.13
C ARG A 285 13.47 -2.80 -16.19
N LEU A 286 12.39 -3.04 -15.46
CA LEU A 286 11.82 -4.38 -15.34
C LEU A 286 11.23 -4.88 -16.66
N TYR A 287 10.65 -3.98 -17.47
CA TYR A 287 9.90 -4.30 -18.69
C TYR A 287 10.52 -3.74 -19.98
N GLU A 288 11.70 -3.16 -19.93
CA GLU A 288 12.39 -2.54 -21.07
C GLU A 288 12.45 -3.44 -22.31
N LYS A 289 12.68 -4.75 -22.10
CA LYS A 289 12.76 -5.74 -23.20
C LYS A 289 11.47 -5.87 -24.02
N TRP A 290 10.34 -5.49 -23.45
CA TRP A 290 9.07 -5.50 -24.20
C TRP A 290 8.89 -4.25 -25.08
N ASN A 291 9.73 -3.24 -24.95
CA ASN A 291 9.75 -2.04 -25.81
C ASN A 291 10.43 -2.28 -27.16
N SER A 292 11.33 -3.24 -27.26
CA SER A 292 12.27 -3.40 -28.37
C SER A 292 11.75 -4.25 -29.55
N GLY A 293 10.44 -4.33 -29.79
CA GLY A 293 9.86 -4.90 -30.98
C GLY A 293 10.30 -6.34 -31.29
N GLY A 294 9.79 -7.31 -30.54
CA GLY A 294 10.05 -8.73 -30.79
C GLY A 294 8.96 -9.42 -31.60
N THR A 295 9.23 -10.66 -32.06
CA THR A 295 8.21 -11.54 -32.66
C THR A 295 7.33 -12.15 -31.56
N MET A 296 6.06 -12.49 -31.91
CA MET A 296 5.17 -13.22 -31.01
C MET A 296 5.85 -14.52 -30.50
N PRO A 297 5.70 -14.94 -29.23
CA PRO A 297 4.78 -14.42 -28.21
C PRO A 297 5.35 -13.28 -27.32
N ALA A 298 6.59 -12.87 -27.52
CA ALA A 298 7.20 -11.80 -26.72
C ALA A 298 6.52 -10.44 -26.97
N TRP A 299 6.01 -10.24 -28.18
CA TRP A 299 5.30 -9.01 -28.56
C TRP A 299 3.78 -9.16 -28.37
N SER A 300 3.16 -8.24 -27.63
CA SER A 300 1.72 -8.05 -27.61
C SER A 300 1.40 -6.60 -27.25
N PRO A 301 0.25 -6.05 -27.68
CA PRO A 301 -0.14 -4.69 -27.33
C PRO A 301 -0.20 -4.43 -25.80
N ALA A 302 -0.60 -5.46 -25.04
CA ALA A 302 -0.65 -5.37 -23.57
C ALA A 302 0.76 -5.28 -22.96
N ARG A 303 1.71 -6.09 -23.41
CA ARG A 303 3.11 -6.04 -22.97
C ARG A 303 3.77 -4.70 -23.32
N GLN A 304 3.55 -4.22 -24.53
CA GLN A 304 4.04 -2.91 -24.93
C GLN A 304 3.42 -1.77 -24.11
N SER A 305 2.15 -1.91 -23.72
CA SER A 305 1.51 -0.90 -22.85
C SER A 305 2.18 -0.85 -21.48
N ILE A 306 2.56 -1.99 -20.91
CA ILE A 306 3.30 -2.07 -19.63
C ILE A 306 4.68 -1.42 -19.79
N ALA A 307 5.43 -1.77 -20.82
CA ALA A 307 6.76 -1.19 -21.07
C ALA A 307 6.70 0.33 -21.31
N ARG A 308 5.68 0.84 -22.04
CA ARG A 308 5.46 2.28 -22.16
C ARG A 308 5.12 2.93 -20.82
N GLY A 309 4.35 2.23 -19.96
CA GLY A 309 4.06 2.69 -18.60
C GLY A 309 5.32 2.88 -17.78
N GLU A 310 6.24 1.90 -17.81
CA GLU A 310 7.55 2.00 -17.17
C GLU A 310 8.37 3.17 -17.71
N GLN A 311 8.42 3.34 -19.03
CA GLN A 311 9.12 4.47 -19.64
C GLN A 311 8.53 5.81 -19.19
N ILE A 312 7.21 5.94 -19.18
CA ILE A 312 6.52 7.17 -18.73
C ILE A 312 6.86 7.43 -17.26
N PHE A 313 6.79 6.40 -16.41
CA PHE A 313 7.13 6.50 -15.00
C PHE A 313 8.57 7.00 -14.78
N ASN A 314 9.53 6.49 -15.54
CA ASN A 314 10.93 6.86 -15.41
C ASN A 314 11.28 8.25 -16.00
N THR A 315 10.57 8.71 -17.03
CA THR A 315 11.09 9.80 -17.86
C THR A 315 10.13 10.98 -18.04
N ARG A 316 8.84 10.82 -17.67
CA ARG A 316 7.86 11.88 -17.91
C ARG A 316 7.92 12.94 -16.80
N PRO A 317 8.34 14.18 -17.10
CA PRO A 317 8.25 15.26 -16.13
C PRO A 317 6.77 15.58 -15.87
N ILE A 318 6.42 15.81 -14.61
CA ILE A 318 5.08 16.22 -14.20
C ILE A 318 5.14 17.68 -13.78
N PRO A 319 4.76 18.63 -14.65
CA PRO A 319 4.67 20.03 -14.28
C PRO A 319 3.50 20.20 -13.31
N ILE A 320 3.76 20.75 -12.14
CA ILE A 320 2.76 21.08 -11.13
C ILE A 320 2.61 22.60 -11.11
N SER A 321 1.42 23.10 -11.35
CA SER A 321 1.09 24.53 -11.32
C SER A 321 -0.30 24.77 -10.73
N GLY A 322 -0.62 25.98 -10.33
CA GLY A 322 -1.92 26.34 -9.75
C GLY A 322 -2.12 25.80 -8.33
N VAL A 323 -1.04 25.47 -7.62
CA VAL A 323 -1.04 25.06 -6.22
C VAL A 323 -0.35 26.15 -5.44
N SER A 324 -1.11 26.93 -4.66
CA SER A 324 -0.55 27.99 -3.83
C SER A 324 0.45 27.45 -2.82
N GLY A 325 1.49 28.19 -2.53
CA GLY A 325 2.62 27.79 -1.71
C GLY A 325 3.83 27.47 -2.57
N LEU A 326 4.45 26.30 -2.32
CA LEU A 326 5.75 25.94 -2.86
C LEU A 326 5.89 26.07 -4.40
N ASN A 327 4.84 25.73 -5.15
CA ASN A 327 4.91 25.70 -6.62
C ASN A 327 4.70 27.08 -7.25
N ASP A 328 3.83 27.91 -6.66
CA ASP A 328 3.48 29.21 -7.22
C ASP A 328 4.45 30.30 -6.77
N GLU A 329 5.08 30.14 -5.60
CA GLU A 329 5.99 31.13 -5.03
C GLU A 329 7.40 31.07 -5.64
N LEU A 330 7.81 29.93 -6.18
CA LEU A 330 9.11 29.77 -6.83
C LEU A 330 9.14 30.33 -8.26
N GLY A 331 8.01 30.75 -8.84
CA GLY A 331 7.91 31.36 -10.18
C GLY A 331 8.25 30.43 -11.34
N GLU A 332 8.61 29.19 -11.04
CA GLU A 332 8.90 28.13 -12.01
C GLU A 332 8.00 26.92 -11.70
N PRO A 333 7.44 26.25 -12.71
CA PRO A 333 6.74 24.99 -12.44
C PRO A 333 7.72 24.02 -11.80
N VAL A 334 7.40 23.57 -10.56
CA VAL A 334 8.17 22.48 -9.95
C VAL A 334 7.94 21.23 -10.81
N ILE A 335 8.98 20.83 -11.51
CA ILE A 335 8.97 19.60 -12.29
C ILE A 335 9.35 18.50 -11.31
N MET A 336 8.35 17.76 -10.84
CA MET A 336 8.64 16.51 -10.15
C MET A 336 9.17 15.54 -11.20
N GLY A 337 10.43 15.20 -11.08
CA GLY A 337 10.98 14.03 -11.74
C GLY A 337 10.31 12.79 -11.22
N THR A 338 10.05 11.89 -12.08
CA THR A 338 9.46 10.58 -11.75
C THR A 338 10.51 9.71 -11.07
#